data_bb09a7ba0d108ae7b3752e62406c60dc
#
_entry.id   bb09a7ba0d108ae7b3752e62406c60dc
#
_cell.length_a   1.000
_cell.length_b   1.000
_cell.length_c   1.000
_cell.angle_alpha   90.00
_cell.angle_beta   90.00
_cell.angle_gamma   90.00
#
_symmetry.space_group_name_H-M   'P 1'
#
loop_
_entity.id
_entity.type
_entity.pdbx_description
1 polymer ?
#
loop_
_entity_poly.entity_id
_entity_poly.type
_entity_poly.pdbx_seq_one_letter_code
_entity_poly.pdbx_strand_id
1 'polypeptide(L)'
;VGLGDVYKRQIYTCLKIDEVNNLGAARIRVRSLLSAIRVREKKHQERKIMPTNLNRVIFTEEMRKDYTILCPQMSPIHFDLLEPAFRSCGYNFEVLDNDNRHSVDIGLKYVNNDACYPSLCVVGQIMDALLSGKYDLHKVAVVITQTGGGCRATNYIGFIRRALEKAGMEYIPVVSINMGGIETNPGFKLDANLLTRAAFGAIFGDIFMRCVYH
;
A
#
# COMPACT_ATOMS: atom_id res chain seq x y z
N VAL A 1 11.74 -2.77 -0.84
CA VAL A 1 11.93 -3.39 -2.13
C VAL A 1 11.30 -4.79 -2.18
N GLY A 2 10.01 -4.87 -2.06
CA GLY A 2 9.26 -6.13 -2.09
C GLY A 2 9.13 -6.83 -3.45
N LEU A 3 9.98 -6.54 -4.42
CA LEU A 3 10.00 -7.20 -5.73
C LEU A 3 10.52 -8.66 -5.68
N GLY A 4 11.21 -9.05 -4.61
CA GLY A 4 11.83 -10.38 -4.51
C GLY A 4 10.83 -11.54 -4.55
N ASP A 5 9.66 -11.37 -3.98
CA ASP A 5 8.67 -12.46 -3.95
C ASP A 5 7.89 -12.59 -5.26
N VAL A 6 7.66 -11.48 -5.96
CA VAL A 6 7.01 -11.49 -7.28
C VAL A 6 7.89 -12.17 -8.32
N TYR A 7 9.20 -12.09 -8.14
CA TYR A 7 10.19 -12.58 -9.08
C TYR A 7 11.04 -13.75 -8.54
N LYS A 8 10.49 -14.60 -7.67
CA LYS A 8 11.20 -15.76 -7.07
C LYS A 8 11.96 -16.63 -8.09
N ARG A 9 11.62 -16.52 -9.38
CA ARG A 9 12.30 -17.23 -10.47
C ARG A 9 13.18 -16.34 -11.34
N GLN A 10 13.28 -15.04 -11.03
CA GLN A 10 14.19 -14.14 -11.74
C GLN A 10 15.51 -14.01 -10.98
N ILE A 11 16.60 -13.92 -11.75
CA ILE A 11 17.91 -13.57 -11.19
C ILE A 11 17.98 -12.05 -11.15
N TYR A 12 18.05 -11.47 -9.99
CA TYR A 12 18.19 -10.02 -9.79
C TYR A 12 19.18 -9.72 -8.66
N THR A 13 19.66 -8.49 -8.64
CA THR A 13 20.42 -7.96 -7.51
C THR A 13 20.02 -6.54 -7.22
N CYS A 14 20.06 -6.16 -5.95
CA CYS A 14 19.84 -4.80 -5.50
C CYS A 14 21.21 -4.13 -5.28
N LEU A 15 21.47 -3.04 -6.00
CA LEU A 15 22.66 -2.23 -5.79
C LEU A 15 22.28 -1.10 -4.82
N LYS A 16 22.92 -1.08 -3.65
CA LYS A 16 22.88 0.08 -2.74
C LYS A 16 24.11 0.92 -3.08
N ILE A 17 23.85 2.06 -3.68
CA ILE A 17 24.86 3.07 -4.01
C ILE A 17 24.58 4.25 -3.11
N ASP A 18 25.53 4.59 -2.25
CA ASP A 18 25.49 5.75 -1.37
C ASP A 18 26.36 6.90 -1.92
N GLU A 19 26.29 8.04 -1.27
CA GLU A 19 27.03 9.24 -1.64
C GLU A 19 28.54 9.10 -1.48
N VAL A 20 29.01 8.08 -0.75
CA VAL A 20 30.42 7.84 -0.43
C VAL A 20 31.15 7.04 -1.52
N ASN A 21 30.49 6.75 -2.63
CA ASN A 21 31.07 6.07 -3.80
C ASN A 21 31.81 4.74 -3.52
N ASN A 22 31.35 3.95 -2.55
CA ASN A 22 31.91 2.64 -2.29
C ASN A 22 31.47 1.62 -3.36
N LEU A 23 32.09 1.70 -4.53
CA LEU A 23 31.78 0.84 -5.68
C LEU A 23 32.22 -0.62 -5.47
N GLY A 24 32.98 -0.94 -4.44
CA GLY A 24 33.43 -2.30 -4.16
C GLY A 24 32.29 -3.28 -3.96
N ALA A 25 31.35 -2.94 -3.09
CA ALA A 25 30.17 -3.75 -2.83
C ALA A 25 29.26 -3.90 -4.06
N ALA A 26 29.10 -2.83 -4.84
CA ALA A 26 28.33 -2.86 -6.09
C ALA A 26 28.97 -3.79 -7.13
N ARG A 27 30.29 -3.74 -7.29
CA ARG A 27 31.05 -4.63 -8.20
C ARG A 27 30.90 -6.11 -7.82
N ILE A 28 30.97 -6.43 -6.52
CA ILE A 28 30.79 -7.82 -6.05
C ILE A 28 29.37 -8.30 -6.40
N ARG A 29 28.35 -7.49 -6.14
CA ARG A 29 26.95 -7.84 -6.45
C ARG A 29 26.71 -8.03 -7.94
N VAL A 30 27.28 -7.17 -8.80
CA VAL A 30 27.20 -7.31 -10.26
C VAL A 30 27.89 -8.59 -10.73
N ARG A 31 29.09 -8.91 -10.22
CA ARG A 31 29.80 -10.15 -10.54
C ARG A 31 29.01 -11.40 -10.13
N SER A 32 28.39 -11.37 -8.95
CA SER A 32 27.53 -12.45 -8.47
C SER A 32 26.30 -12.63 -9.37
N LEU A 33 25.66 -11.52 -9.79
CA LEU A 33 24.54 -11.55 -10.73
C LEU A 33 24.95 -12.18 -12.07
N LEU A 34 26.05 -11.72 -12.66
CA LEU A 34 26.56 -12.26 -13.93
C LEU A 34 26.91 -13.75 -13.83
N SER A 35 27.49 -14.17 -12.71
CA SER A 35 27.75 -15.59 -12.46
C SER A 35 26.47 -16.42 -12.39
N ALA A 36 25.46 -15.93 -11.68
CA ALA A 36 24.16 -16.58 -11.59
C ALA A 36 23.44 -16.68 -12.95
N ILE A 37 23.54 -15.64 -13.79
CA ILE A 37 23.02 -15.67 -15.17
C ILE A 37 23.72 -16.75 -16.00
N ARG A 38 25.05 -16.79 -15.98
CA ARG A 38 25.84 -17.81 -16.71
C ARG A 38 25.51 -19.25 -16.28
N VAL A 39 25.29 -19.47 -14.97
CA VAL A 39 24.89 -20.78 -14.44
C VAL A 39 23.50 -21.16 -14.97
N ARG A 40 22.57 -20.21 -15.03
CA ARG A 40 21.22 -20.44 -15.57
C ARG A 40 21.27 -20.78 -17.07
N GLU A 41 22.04 -20.02 -17.85
CA GLU A 41 22.22 -20.26 -19.29
C GLU A 41 22.78 -21.66 -19.56
N LYS A 42 23.81 -22.07 -18.80
CA LYS A 42 24.39 -23.41 -18.89
C LYS A 42 23.39 -24.54 -18.56
N LYS A 43 22.43 -24.28 -17.67
CA LYS A 43 21.39 -25.24 -17.26
C LYS A 43 20.18 -25.25 -18.18
N HIS A 44 20.14 -24.45 -19.26
CA HIS A 44 18.98 -24.30 -20.16
C HIS A 44 17.65 -24.14 -19.43
N GLN A 45 17.63 -23.44 -18.31
CA GLN A 45 16.40 -23.21 -17.57
C GLN A 45 15.57 -22.12 -18.26
N GLU A 46 14.44 -22.53 -18.83
CA GLU A 46 13.49 -21.62 -19.46
C GLU A 46 12.94 -20.56 -18.48
N ARG A 47 12.80 -19.33 -18.98
CA ARG A 47 12.13 -18.24 -18.28
C ARG A 47 10.63 -18.57 -18.16
N LYS A 48 10.17 -19.06 -17.03
CA LYS A 48 8.75 -19.01 -16.73
C LYS A 48 8.39 -17.58 -16.30
N ILE A 49 7.75 -16.84 -17.19
CA ILE A 49 7.13 -15.56 -16.86
C ILE A 49 5.91 -15.89 -16.00
N MET A 50 5.99 -15.54 -14.71
CA MET A 50 4.81 -15.58 -13.85
C MET A 50 4.03 -14.28 -14.06
N PRO A 51 2.73 -14.35 -14.32
CA PRO A 51 1.92 -13.14 -14.36
C PRO A 51 2.02 -12.41 -13.01
N THR A 52 2.24 -11.11 -13.07
CA THR A 52 2.32 -10.22 -11.89
C THR A 52 0.95 -9.95 -11.26
N ASN A 53 -0.11 -10.58 -11.75
CA ASN A 53 -1.44 -10.46 -11.16
C ASN A 53 -1.44 -11.18 -9.81
N LEU A 54 -1.18 -10.39 -8.77
CA LEU A 54 -1.67 -10.72 -7.44
C LEU A 54 -3.18 -10.92 -7.57
N ASN A 55 -3.72 -12.00 -7.03
CA ASN A 55 -5.15 -12.25 -7.00
C ASN A 55 -5.83 -11.03 -6.37
N ARG A 56 -6.40 -10.19 -7.24
CA ARG A 56 -7.02 -8.94 -6.82
C ARG A 56 -8.49 -9.20 -6.54
N VAL A 57 -8.90 -8.95 -5.33
CA VAL A 57 -10.34 -8.92 -4.99
C VAL A 57 -10.89 -7.56 -5.41
N ILE A 58 -11.92 -7.57 -6.25
CA ILE A 58 -12.58 -6.36 -6.75
C ILE A 58 -13.64 -5.94 -5.73
N PHE A 59 -13.63 -4.67 -5.33
CA PHE A 59 -14.65 -4.10 -4.47
C PHE A 59 -15.90 -3.78 -5.29
N THR A 60 -17.01 -4.50 -5.03
CA THR A 60 -18.26 -4.42 -5.79
C THR A 60 -19.26 -3.42 -5.17
N GLU A 61 -20.32 -3.07 -5.93
CA GLU A 61 -21.40 -2.21 -5.42
C GLU A 61 -22.20 -2.86 -4.28
N GLU A 62 -22.26 -4.19 -4.24
CA GLU A 62 -22.89 -4.93 -3.15
C GLU A 62 -22.08 -4.80 -1.86
N MET A 63 -20.75 -4.95 -1.95
CA MET A 63 -19.85 -4.76 -0.81
C MET A 63 -19.93 -3.36 -0.21
N ARG A 64 -20.17 -2.34 -1.04
CA ARG A 64 -20.31 -0.95 -0.58
C ARG A 64 -21.35 -0.77 0.53
N LYS A 65 -22.41 -1.56 0.53
CA LYS A 65 -23.51 -1.44 1.49
C LYS A 65 -23.17 -1.97 2.87
N ASP A 66 -22.38 -3.05 2.91
CA ASP A 66 -22.16 -3.84 4.12
C ASP A 66 -20.73 -3.79 4.64
N TYR A 67 -19.77 -3.37 3.80
CA TYR A 67 -18.36 -3.36 4.16
C TYR A 67 -17.94 -2.05 4.81
N THR A 68 -17.12 -2.16 5.85
CA THR A 68 -16.40 -1.02 6.42
C THR A 68 -15.09 -0.82 5.66
N ILE A 69 -14.85 0.40 5.17
CA ILE A 69 -13.64 0.76 4.44
C ILE A 69 -12.66 1.38 5.42
N LEU A 70 -11.57 0.69 5.70
CA LEU A 70 -10.51 1.14 6.59
C LEU A 70 -9.48 1.97 5.83
N CYS A 71 -9.22 3.17 6.32
CA CYS A 71 -8.23 4.09 5.77
C CYS A 71 -7.12 4.34 6.79
N PRO A 72 -5.84 4.12 6.47
CA PRO A 72 -4.76 4.45 7.38
C PRO A 72 -4.68 5.96 7.59
N GLN A 73 -4.39 6.39 8.82
CA GLN A 73 -4.17 7.79 9.16
C GLN A 73 -2.84 8.25 8.59
N MET A 74 -2.86 9.24 7.70
CA MET A 74 -1.66 9.81 7.09
C MET A 74 -1.49 11.30 7.35
N SER A 75 -2.56 11.98 7.79
CA SER A 75 -2.56 13.40 8.15
C SER A 75 -3.74 13.68 9.08
N PRO A 76 -3.56 13.71 10.40
CA PRO A 76 -4.66 13.72 11.37
C PRO A 76 -5.72 14.77 11.09
N ILE A 77 -5.33 16.05 10.93
CA ILE A 77 -6.27 17.15 10.72
C ILE A 77 -7.10 16.98 9.44
N HIS A 78 -6.46 16.54 8.35
CA HIS A 78 -7.13 16.38 7.05
C HIS A 78 -8.04 15.16 7.03
N PHE A 79 -7.58 14.04 7.59
CA PHE A 79 -8.32 12.78 7.55
C PHE A 79 -9.55 12.82 8.46
N ASP A 80 -9.50 13.57 9.57
CA ASP A 80 -10.66 13.84 10.42
C ASP A 80 -11.78 14.60 9.69
N LEU A 81 -11.43 15.41 8.68
CA LEU A 81 -12.39 16.10 7.82
C LEU A 81 -12.82 15.26 6.61
N LEU A 82 -11.94 14.39 6.11
CA LEU A 82 -12.23 13.52 4.97
C LEU A 82 -13.18 12.37 5.35
N GLU A 83 -13.04 11.80 6.53
CA GLU A 83 -13.92 10.71 6.99
C GLU A 83 -15.41 11.08 6.91
N PRO A 84 -15.89 12.21 7.49
CA PRO A 84 -17.27 12.63 7.34
C PRO A 84 -17.69 12.90 5.88
N ALA A 85 -16.75 13.38 5.04
CA ALA A 85 -17.03 13.59 3.63
C ALA A 85 -17.37 12.27 2.90
N PHE A 86 -16.58 11.22 3.13
CA PHE A 86 -16.85 9.88 2.58
C PHE A 86 -18.15 9.28 3.16
N ARG A 87 -18.36 9.39 4.47
CA ARG A 87 -19.59 8.90 5.12
C ARG A 87 -20.84 9.58 4.56
N SER A 88 -20.78 10.89 4.31
CA SER A 88 -21.91 11.65 3.73
C SER A 88 -22.23 11.25 2.28
N CYS A 89 -21.31 10.58 1.60
CA CYS A 89 -21.52 10.03 0.25
C CYS A 89 -21.93 8.54 0.27
N GLY A 90 -22.29 8.00 1.44
CA GLY A 90 -22.84 6.65 1.59
C GLY A 90 -21.77 5.55 1.64
N TYR A 91 -20.58 5.87 2.10
CA TYR A 91 -19.55 4.88 2.43
C TYR A 91 -19.49 4.68 3.93
N ASN A 92 -19.43 3.44 4.38
CA ASN A 92 -19.06 3.13 5.76
C ASN A 92 -17.51 3.20 5.86
N PHE A 93 -17.03 4.42 6.07
CA PHE A 93 -15.60 4.77 6.02
C PHE A 93 -15.07 5.04 7.42
N GLU A 94 -13.95 4.49 7.76
CA GLU A 94 -13.31 4.66 9.06
C GLU A 94 -11.81 4.96 8.87
N VAL A 95 -11.36 6.07 9.42
CA VAL A 95 -9.94 6.41 9.51
C VAL A 95 -9.37 5.76 10.76
N LEU A 96 -8.27 5.03 10.60
CA LEU A 96 -7.63 4.32 11.71
C LEU A 96 -6.91 5.31 12.64
N ASP A 97 -7.03 5.09 13.94
CA ASP A 97 -6.43 5.91 15.01
C ASP A 97 -5.24 5.24 15.70
N ASN A 98 -4.79 4.10 15.19
CA ASN A 98 -3.73 3.28 15.78
C ASN A 98 -2.33 3.63 15.27
N ASP A 99 -1.97 4.90 15.19
CA ASP A 99 -0.66 5.40 14.75
C ASP A 99 0.42 5.37 15.86
N ASN A 100 0.51 4.25 16.53
CA ASN A 100 1.37 4.04 17.68
C ASN A 100 2.55 3.10 17.40
N ARG A 101 3.43 2.91 18.38
CA ARG A 101 4.61 2.05 18.26
C ARG A 101 4.26 0.59 17.94
N HIS A 102 3.16 0.09 18.47
CA HIS A 102 2.73 -1.29 18.22
C HIS A 102 2.42 -1.53 16.75
N SER A 103 1.71 -0.59 16.10
CA SER A 103 1.42 -0.66 14.67
C SER A 103 2.70 -0.66 13.84
N VAL A 104 3.72 0.14 14.20
CA VAL A 104 5.02 0.12 13.53
C VAL A 104 5.71 -1.23 13.67
N ASP A 105 5.69 -1.82 14.87
CA ASP A 105 6.29 -3.13 15.13
C ASP A 105 5.58 -4.25 14.34
N ILE A 106 4.26 -4.14 14.14
CA ILE A 106 3.50 -5.01 13.22
C ILE A 106 3.93 -4.76 11.77
N GLY A 107 4.04 -3.51 11.34
CA GLY A 107 4.50 -3.15 10.01
C GLY A 107 5.85 -3.77 9.66
N LEU A 108 6.79 -3.81 10.59
CA LEU A 108 8.10 -4.44 10.43
C LEU A 108 8.05 -5.95 10.18
N LYS A 109 6.99 -6.64 10.62
CA LYS A 109 6.80 -8.09 10.35
C LYS A 109 6.38 -8.35 8.91
N TYR A 110 5.65 -7.41 8.29
CA TYR A 110 5.03 -7.60 6.98
C TYR A 110 5.75 -6.89 5.85
N VAL A 111 6.42 -5.77 6.15
CA VAL A 111 7.15 -4.95 5.17
C VAL A 111 8.66 -5.07 5.39
N ASN A 112 9.42 -5.09 4.30
CA ASN A 112 10.88 -5.09 4.39
C ASN A 112 11.38 -3.75 4.97
N ASN A 113 12.32 -3.80 5.92
CA ASN A 113 12.95 -2.62 6.55
C ASN A 113 13.71 -1.70 5.56
N ASP A 114 14.01 -2.18 4.36
CA ASP A 114 14.56 -1.34 3.28
C ASP A 114 13.50 -0.42 2.63
N ALA A 115 12.21 -0.61 2.97
CA ALA A 115 11.13 0.28 2.54
C ALA A 115 11.15 1.59 3.31
N CYS A 116 10.53 2.64 2.76
CA CYS A 116 10.43 3.92 3.46
C CYS A 116 9.59 3.80 4.73
N TYR A 117 9.94 4.55 5.77
CA TYR A 117 9.25 4.50 7.06
C TYR A 117 7.72 4.70 6.97
N PRO A 118 7.19 5.65 6.17
CA PRO A 118 5.74 5.78 6.02
C PRO A 118 5.04 4.51 5.51
N SER A 119 5.72 3.67 4.70
CA SER A 119 5.11 2.41 4.27
C SER A 119 4.96 1.39 5.40
N LEU A 120 5.89 1.42 6.37
CA LEU A 120 5.79 0.61 7.59
C LEU A 120 4.61 1.05 8.44
N CYS A 121 4.43 2.37 8.61
CA CYS A 121 3.32 2.94 9.38
C CYS A 121 1.97 2.57 8.74
N VAL A 122 1.82 2.83 7.44
CA VAL A 122 0.57 2.56 6.70
C VAL A 122 0.18 1.09 6.74
N VAL A 123 1.11 0.20 6.40
CA VAL A 123 0.83 -1.25 6.44
C VAL A 123 0.64 -1.73 7.87
N GLY A 124 1.39 -1.17 8.81
CA GLY A 124 1.29 -1.51 10.22
C GLY A 124 -0.07 -1.17 10.80
N GLN A 125 -0.57 0.04 10.58
CA GLN A 125 -1.92 0.45 11.03
C GLN A 125 -3.00 -0.49 10.50
N ILE A 126 -2.97 -0.79 9.19
CA ILE A 126 -3.93 -1.68 8.55
C ILE A 126 -3.87 -3.09 9.15
N MET A 127 -2.69 -3.66 9.24
CA MET A 127 -2.52 -5.01 9.76
C MET A 127 -2.85 -5.11 11.24
N ASP A 128 -2.50 -4.11 12.03
CA ASP A 128 -2.84 -4.02 13.45
C ASP A 128 -4.37 -3.96 13.64
N ALA A 129 -5.05 -3.12 12.89
CA ALA A 129 -6.50 -3.03 12.91
C ALA A 129 -7.17 -4.36 12.54
N LEU A 130 -6.73 -5.01 11.47
CA LEU A 130 -7.28 -6.29 11.02
C LEU A 130 -7.00 -7.44 12.01
N LEU A 131 -5.85 -7.43 12.67
CA LEU A 131 -5.48 -8.45 13.66
C LEU A 131 -6.08 -8.20 15.04
N SER A 132 -6.63 -7.01 15.31
CA SER A 132 -7.18 -6.62 16.61
C SER A 132 -8.44 -7.39 17.02
N GLY A 133 -9.13 -8.04 16.07
CA GLY A 133 -10.43 -8.68 16.29
C GLY A 133 -11.62 -7.70 16.39
N LYS A 134 -11.39 -6.40 16.20
CA LYS A 134 -12.44 -5.35 16.22
C LYS A 134 -13.38 -5.46 15.01
N TYR A 135 -12.88 -5.94 13.89
CA TYR A 135 -13.59 -5.93 12.60
C TYR A 135 -13.96 -7.34 12.14
N ASP A 136 -15.12 -7.46 11.49
CA ASP A 136 -15.46 -8.66 10.73
C ASP A 136 -14.65 -8.69 9.44
N LEU A 137 -13.65 -9.56 9.37
CA LEU A 137 -12.72 -9.66 8.24
C LEU A 137 -13.39 -9.98 6.90
N HIS A 138 -14.62 -10.52 6.93
CA HIS A 138 -15.41 -10.78 5.72
C HIS A 138 -16.27 -9.58 5.27
N LYS A 139 -16.32 -8.52 6.08
CA LYS A 139 -17.07 -7.29 5.80
C LYS A 139 -16.19 -6.04 5.90
N VAL A 140 -14.91 -6.19 5.60
CA VAL A 140 -13.96 -5.09 5.63
C VAL A 140 -13.26 -4.94 4.28
N ALA A 141 -12.96 -3.72 3.90
CA ALA A 141 -12.12 -3.37 2.78
C ALA A 141 -11.06 -2.36 3.24
N VAL A 142 -9.96 -2.29 2.53
CA VAL A 142 -8.88 -1.32 2.82
C VAL A 142 -8.79 -0.34 1.66
N VAL A 143 -8.57 0.93 1.97
CA VAL A 143 -8.35 1.96 0.96
C VAL A 143 -6.97 2.61 1.11
N ILE A 144 -6.35 2.91 -0.02
CA ILE A 144 -5.08 3.65 -0.07
C ILE A 144 -5.05 4.55 -1.31
N THR A 145 -4.41 5.69 -1.22
CA THR A 145 -4.14 6.56 -2.37
C THR A 145 -2.97 6.01 -3.19
N GLN A 146 -3.08 6.11 -4.50
CA GLN A 146 -2.03 5.70 -5.43
C GLN A 146 -1.74 6.85 -6.40
N THR A 147 -0.57 7.45 -6.27
CA THR A 147 -0.23 8.69 -7.00
C THR A 147 0.14 8.45 -8.46
N GLY A 148 0.59 7.23 -8.83
CA GLY A 148 1.04 6.91 -10.19
C GLY A 148 2.38 7.53 -10.58
N GLY A 149 3.02 8.29 -9.69
CA GLY A 149 4.31 8.95 -9.94
C GLY A 149 5.53 8.09 -9.57
N GLY A 150 6.73 8.68 -9.67
CA GLY A 150 7.99 8.02 -9.33
C GLY A 150 8.22 7.79 -7.83
N CYS A 151 7.29 8.16 -6.97
CA CYS A 151 7.36 7.92 -5.54
C CYS A 151 7.06 6.46 -5.19
N ARG A 152 7.72 5.94 -4.16
CA ARG A 152 7.46 4.58 -3.63
C ARG A 152 6.03 4.42 -3.09
N ALA A 153 5.36 5.52 -2.74
CA ALA A 153 3.96 5.51 -2.30
C ALA A 153 3.01 4.88 -3.34
N THR A 154 3.32 4.95 -4.62
CA THR A 154 2.60 4.23 -5.68
C THR A 154 2.54 2.72 -5.43
N ASN A 155 3.53 2.15 -4.74
CA ASN A 155 3.63 0.72 -4.46
C ASN A 155 3.09 0.30 -3.08
N TYR A 156 2.53 1.22 -2.28
CA TYR A 156 1.95 0.85 -0.98
C TYR A 156 0.83 -0.17 -1.12
N ILE A 157 0.03 -0.07 -2.17
CA ILE A 157 -1.01 -1.06 -2.46
C ILE A 157 -0.43 -2.48 -2.62
N GLY A 158 0.73 -2.60 -3.26
CA GLY A 158 1.44 -3.88 -3.39
C GLY A 158 1.97 -4.41 -2.05
N PHE A 159 2.41 -3.52 -1.15
CA PHE A 159 2.83 -3.92 0.20
C PHE A 159 1.66 -4.38 1.05
N ILE A 160 0.52 -3.68 0.98
CA ILE A 160 -0.71 -4.05 1.69
C ILE A 160 -1.18 -5.43 1.22
N ARG A 161 -1.31 -5.65 -0.09
CA ARG A 161 -1.75 -6.95 -0.65
C ARG A 161 -0.85 -8.10 -0.23
N ARG A 162 0.47 -7.88 -0.19
CA ARG A 162 1.41 -8.89 0.31
C ARG A 162 1.29 -9.14 1.80
N ALA A 163 1.06 -8.09 2.58
CA ALA A 163 0.85 -8.25 4.00
C ALA A 163 -0.40 -9.09 4.27
N LEU A 164 -1.48 -8.83 3.53
CA LEU A 164 -2.71 -9.61 3.58
C LEU A 164 -2.48 -11.07 3.15
N GLU A 165 -1.77 -11.32 2.04
CA GLU A 165 -1.39 -12.67 1.59
C GLU A 165 -0.59 -13.43 2.66
N LYS A 166 0.41 -12.78 3.27
CA LYS A 166 1.20 -13.38 4.36
C LYS A 166 0.38 -13.72 5.61
N ALA A 167 -0.70 -12.98 5.83
CA ALA A 167 -1.60 -13.17 6.96
C ALA A 167 -2.77 -14.13 6.66
N GLY A 168 -2.88 -14.66 5.42
CA GLY A 168 -4.01 -15.49 5.00
C GLY A 168 -5.31 -14.70 4.81
N MET A 169 -5.21 -13.39 4.55
CA MET A 169 -6.34 -12.47 4.40
C MET A 169 -6.44 -11.91 2.97
N GLU A 170 -5.96 -12.63 1.97
CA GLU A 170 -5.95 -12.21 0.55
C GLU A 170 -7.34 -11.95 -0.03
N TYR A 171 -8.39 -12.41 0.66
CA TYR A 171 -9.79 -12.18 0.29
C TYR A 171 -10.29 -10.77 0.61
N ILE A 172 -9.55 -9.98 1.40
CA ILE A 172 -9.90 -8.60 1.73
C ILE A 172 -9.62 -7.69 0.53
N PRO A 173 -10.63 -6.95 0.02
CA PRO A 173 -10.43 -6.04 -1.09
C PRO A 173 -9.58 -4.84 -0.69
N VAL A 174 -8.62 -4.49 -1.55
CA VAL A 174 -7.80 -3.28 -1.40
C VAL A 174 -8.14 -2.32 -2.52
N VAL A 175 -8.77 -1.22 -2.16
CA VAL A 175 -9.23 -0.17 -3.06
C VAL A 175 -8.12 0.85 -3.27
N SER A 176 -7.81 1.16 -4.52
CA SER A 176 -6.88 2.21 -4.90
C SER A 176 -7.64 3.48 -5.27
N ILE A 177 -7.36 4.57 -4.57
CA ILE A 177 -7.79 5.90 -5.01
C ILE A 177 -6.72 6.42 -5.98
N ASN A 178 -7.02 6.37 -7.27
CA ASN A 178 -6.12 6.85 -8.31
C ASN A 178 -6.88 7.67 -9.35
N MET A 179 -6.25 8.72 -9.87
CA MET A 179 -6.82 9.57 -10.92
C MET A 179 -6.49 9.08 -12.34
N GLY A 180 -5.61 8.10 -12.46
CA GLY A 180 -5.12 7.60 -13.76
C GLY A 180 -5.84 6.35 -14.29
N GLY A 181 -6.91 5.89 -13.65
CA GLY A 181 -7.63 4.69 -14.08
C GLY A 181 -6.81 3.40 -14.01
N ILE A 182 -5.77 3.37 -13.15
CA ILE A 182 -4.86 2.22 -13.00
C ILE A 182 -5.63 0.98 -12.53
N GLU A 183 -6.60 1.19 -11.64
CA GLU A 183 -7.47 0.14 -11.15
C GLU A 183 -8.92 0.64 -11.06
N THR A 184 -9.87 -0.21 -11.44
CA THR A 184 -11.29 0.09 -11.32
C THR A 184 -11.93 -0.78 -10.25
N ASN A 185 -12.71 -0.16 -9.35
CA ASN A 185 -13.50 -0.83 -8.33
C ASN A 185 -14.95 -0.32 -8.46
N PRO A 186 -15.89 -1.11 -9.00
CA PRO A 186 -17.26 -0.65 -9.26
C PRO A 186 -17.96 -0.10 -8.02
N GLY A 187 -17.67 -0.67 -6.84
CA GLY A 187 -18.27 -0.23 -5.57
C GLY A 187 -17.68 1.07 -5.01
N PHE A 188 -16.53 1.54 -5.55
CA PHE A 188 -15.88 2.75 -5.07
C PHE A 188 -15.72 3.76 -6.22
N LYS A 189 -16.58 4.76 -6.23
CA LYS A 189 -16.64 5.79 -7.28
C LYS A 189 -16.30 7.16 -6.68
N LEU A 190 -15.39 7.85 -7.31
CA LEU A 190 -15.09 9.26 -7.03
C LEU A 190 -16.05 10.12 -7.86
N ASP A 191 -17.25 10.31 -7.38
CA ASP A 191 -18.21 11.21 -8.03
C ASP A 191 -17.91 12.69 -7.73
N ALA A 192 -18.54 13.59 -8.47
CA ALA A 192 -18.32 15.03 -8.33
C ALA A 192 -18.67 15.55 -6.93
N ASN A 193 -19.66 14.96 -6.27
CA ASN A 193 -20.07 15.35 -4.92
C ASN A 193 -18.99 14.98 -3.90
N LEU A 194 -18.47 13.75 -3.95
CA LEU A 194 -17.39 13.31 -3.08
C LEU A 194 -16.11 14.12 -3.32
N LEU A 195 -15.75 14.36 -4.60
CA LEU A 195 -14.56 15.16 -4.95
C LEU A 195 -14.66 16.58 -4.40
N THR A 196 -15.84 17.20 -4.52
CA THR A 196 -16.08 18.56 -3.99
C THR A 196 -15.94 18.58 -2.48
N ARG A 197 -16.57 17.64 -1.77
CA ARG A 197 -16.47 17.54 -0.30
C ARG A 197 -15.05 17.26 0.16
N ALA A 198 -14.34 16.36 -0.52
CA ALA A 198 -12.94 16.04 -0.21
C ALA A 198 -12.03 17.26 -0.46
N ALA A 199 -12.26 18.03 -1.53
CA ALA A 199 -11.51 19.26 -1.79
C ALA A 199 -11.73 20.31 -0.70
N PHE A 200 -12.97 20.52 -0.27
CA PHE A 200 -13.25 21.39 0.88
C PHE A 200 -12.60 20.87 2.16
N GLY A 201 -12.68 19.57 2.44
CA GLY A 201 -11.99 18.96 3.58
C GLY A 201 -10.49 19.20 3.56
N ALA A 202 -9.84 19.09 2.40
CA ALA A 202 -8.42 19.38 2.24
C ALA A 202 -8.09 20.86 2.48
N ILE A 203 -8.86 21.79 1.90
CA ILE A 203 -8.66 23.25 2.08
C ILE A 203 -8.85 23.65 3.55
N PHE A 204 -9.92 23.18 4.20
CA PHE A 204 -10.14 23.45 5.61
C PHE A 204 -9.05 22.80 6.48
N GLY A 205 -8.61 21.59 6.14
CA GLY A 205 -7.48 20.94 6.80
C GLY A 205 -6.22 21.78 6.77
N ASP A 206 -5.88 22.38 5.62
CA ASP A 206 -4.74 23.30 5.48
C ASP A 206 -4.90 24.55 6.35
N ILE A 207 -6.10 25.12 6.43
CA ILE A 207 -6.38 26.28 7.29
C ILE A 207 -6.20 25.91 8.75
N PHE A 208 -6.80 24.81 9.20
CA PHE A 208 -6.67 24.34 10.59
C PHE A 208 -5.21 24.00 10.93
N MET A 209 -4.50 23.33 10.02
CA MET A 209 -3.11 23.01 10.21
C MET A 209 -2.25 24.27 10.44
N ARG A 210 -2.51 25.36 9.70
CA ARG A 210 -1.86 26.65 9.93
C ARG A 210 -2.19 27.24 11.29
N CYS A 211 -3.44 27.13 11.73
CA CYS A 211 -3.84 27.64 13.05
C CYS A 211 -3.23 26.85 14.21
N VAL A 212 -2.99 25.54 14.02
CA VAL A 212 -2.43 24.68 15.08
C VAL A 212 -0.90 24.80 15.17
N TYR A 213 -0.20 25.01 14.03
CA TYR A 213 1.27 25.04 14.00
C TYR A 213 1.88 26.45 13.95
N HIS A 214 1.07 27.48 14.07
CA HIS A 214 1.48 28.88 14.25
C HIS A 214 1.01 29.40 15.61
#